data_fe53d6c08460bfd64ab42d95b5397840
#
_entry.id   fe53d6c08460bfd64ab42d95b5397840
#
_cell.length_a   1.000
_cell.length_b   1.000
_cell.length_c   1.000
_cell.angle_alpha   90.00
_cell.angle_beta   90.00
_cell.angle_gamma   90.00
#
_symmetry.space_group_name_H-M   'P 1'
#
loop_
_entity.id
_entity.type
_entity.pdbx_description
1 polymer ?
#
loop_
_entity_poly.entity_id
_entity_poly.type
_entity_poly.pdbx_seq_one_letter_code
_entity_poly.pdbx_strand_id
1 'polypeptide(L)'
;THTPVAAGNEVHWVDTLAEGGFFAGCSRDTAVQLGGENFSLTVAALRMSRIANAVSQLHGLVANKMWEWVDGRCPIRAITNAVNLHFWQDKRMFGDATDEQLLTAKHDMKKKLFKYIANVSGKRFDPDVLTITWARRFADYKRAWLILMNKERIEKLLNENKIQIIFAGKFHPDDVMGKE
;
A
#
# COMPACT_ATOMS: atom_id res chain seq x y z
N THR A 1 -8.41 -4.78 -8.69
CA THR A 1 -7.37 -4.83 -7.64
C THR A 1 -6.02 -4.38 -8.21
N HIS A 2 -5.19 -3.76 -7.39
CA HIS A 2 -3.82 -3.36 -7.71
C HIS A 2 -2.76 -4.16 -6.92
N THR A 3 -3.18 -5.24 -6.26
CA THR A 3 -2.30 -6.08 -5.45
C THR A 3 -1.90 -7.32 -6.25
N PRO A 4 -0.59 -7.52 -6.55
CA PRO A 4 -0.11 -8.59 -7.41
C PRO A 4 0.11 -9.93 -6.67
N VAL A 5 -0.56 -10.12 -5.55
CA VAL A 5 -0.47 -11.34 -4.72
C VAL A 5 -1.85 -11.91 -4.42
N ALA A 6 -1.92 -13.21 -4.18
CA ALA A 6 -3.18 -13.93 -3.94
C ALA A 6 -4.04 -13.31 -2.84
N ALA A 7 -3.41 -12.93 -1.72
CA ALA A 7 -4.11 -12.29 -0.59
C ALA A 7 -4.80 -10.95 -0.92
N GLY A 8 -4.48 -10.34 -2.05
CA GLY A 8 -5.15 -9.13 -2.55
C GLY A 8 -6.31 -9.39 -3.51
N ASN A 9 -6.61 -10.66 -3.79
CA ASN A 9 -7.62 -11.09 -4.77
C ASN A 9 -8.52 -12.11 -4.09
N GLU A 10 -9.60 -11.63 -3.51
CA GLU A 10 -10.53 -12.46 -2.76
C GLU A 10 -11.21 -13.52 -3.63
N VAL A 11 -11.25 -14.74 -3.08
CA VAL A 11 -11.88 -15.91 -3.69
C VAL A 11 -12.71 -16.62 -2.62
N HIS A 12 -13.94 -16.97 -2.96
CA HIS A 12 -14.87 -17.64 -2.06
C HIS A 12 -15.58 -18.78 -2.80
N TRP A 13 -15.98 -19.81 -2.07
CA TRP A 13 -16.86 -20.82 -2.64
C TRP A 13 -18.17 -20.21 -3.10
N VAL A 14 -18.59 -20.51 -4.34
CA VAL A 14 -19.82 -19.95 -4.91
C VAL A 14 -21.04 -20.26 -4.05
N ASP A 15 -21.11 -21.46 -3.49
CA ASP A 15 -22.25 -21.86 -2.66
C ASP A 15 -22.28 -21.09 -1.32
N THR A 16 -21.14 -20.81 -0.70
CA THR A 16 -21.07 -19.96 0.49
C THR A 16 -21.57 -18.55 0.23
N LEU A 17 -21.23 -17.99 -0.93
CA LEU A 17 -21.72 -16.67 -1.33
C LEU A 17 -23.23 -16.70 -1.64
N ALA A 18 -23.71 -17.78 -2.25
CA ALA A 18 -25.14 -17.97 -2.53
C ALA A 18 -25.96 -18.08 -1.26
N GLU A 19 -25.53 -18.89 -0.30
CA GLU A 19 -26.16 -19.02 1.03
C GLU A 19 -26.19 -17.68 1.78
N GLY A 20 -25.16 -16.85 1.64
CA GLY A 20 -25.11 -15.49 2.15
C GLY A 20 -25.94 -14.47 1.39
N GLY A 21 -26.65 -14.87 0.33
CA GLY A 21 -27.51 -14.00 -0.49
C GLY A 21 -26.74 -13.07 -1.44
N PHE A 22 -25.44 -13.30 -1.67
CA PHE A 22 -24.60 -12.42 -2.48
C PHE A 22 -25.08 -12.29 -3.93
N PHE A 23 -25.66 -13.36 -4.48
CA PHE A 23 -26.07 -13.41 -5.89
C PHE A 23 -27.56 -13.07 -6.12
N ALA A 24 -28.22 -12.38 -5.26
CA ALA A 24 -29.65 -12.10 -5.26
C ALA A 24 -30.31 -12.14 -6.67
N GLY A 25 -31.06 -13.24 -6.98
CA GLY A 25 -31.74 -13.42 -8.26
C GLY A 25 -30.86 -13.96 -9.42
N CYS A 26 -29.58 -14.20 -9.21
CA CYS A 26 -28.69 -14.82 -10.20
C CYS A 26 -28.63 -16.34 -9.96
N SER A 27 -28.66 -17.14 -11.03
CA SER A 27 -28.51 -18.59 -10.91
C SER A 27 -27.06 -18.96 -10.53
N ARG A 28 -26.90 -20.13 -9.87
CA ARG A 28 -25.57 -20.67 -9.58
C ARG A 28 -24.71 -20.79 -10.82
N ASP A 29 -25.27 -21.31 -11.91
CA ASP A 29 -24.54 -21.50 -13.19
C ASP A 29 -24.02 -20.16 -13.73
N THR A 30 -24.83 -19.10 -13.67
CA THR A 30 -24.42 -17.76 -14.08
C THR A 30 -23.30 -17.23 -13.16
N ALA A 31 -23.39 -17.46 -11.85
CA ALA A 31 -22.33 -17.08 -10.92
C ALA A 31 -21.01 -17.81 -11.23
N VAL A 32 -21.08 -19.14 -11.48
CA VAL A 32 -19.92 -19.94 -11.87
C VAL A 32 -19.30 -19.47 -13.19
N GLN A 33 -20.13 -19.13 -14.18
CA GLN A 33 -19.63 -18.56 -15.45
C GLN A 33 -18.92 -17.23 -15.26
N LEU A 34 -19.38 -16.41 -14.32
CA LEU A 34 -18.77 -15.10 -14.02
C LEU A 34 -17.46 -15.21 -13.27
N GLY A 35 -17.41 -15.97 -12.16
CA GLY A 35 -16.30 -15.96 -11.22
C GLY A 35 -15.61 -17.29 -10.99
N GLY A 36 -16.16 -18.41 -11.52
CA GLY A 36 -15.69 -19.76 -11.27
C GLY A 36 -16.35 -20.43 -10.06
N GLU A 37 -16.12 -21.73 -9.85
CA GLU A 37 -16.58 -22.46 -8.66
C GLU A 37 -15.96 -21.86 -7.37
N ASN A 38 -14.67 -21.56 -7.42
CA ASN A 38 -14.00 -20.66 -6.49
C ASN A 38 -14.21 -19.23 -6.99
N PHE A 39 -15.31 -18.63 -6.63
CA PHE A 39 -15.73 -17.36 -7.16
C PHE A 39 -14.70 -16.25 -6.88
N SER A 40 -13.97 -15.86 -7.91
CA SER A 40 -13.02 -14.76 -7.83
C SER A 40 -13.73 -13.43 -8.08
N LEU A 41 -13.76 -12.57 -7.07
CA LEU A 41 -14.34 -11.23 -7.19
C LEU A 41 -13.66 -10.40 -8.28
N THR A 42 -12.35 -10.56 -8.46
CA THR A 42 -11.61 -9.84 -9.51
C THR A 42 -11.98 -10.34 -10.90
N VAL A 43 -12.06 -11.65 -11.11
CA VAL A 43 -12.44 -12.24 -12.41
C VAL A 43 -13.85 -11.81 -12.79
N ALA A 44 -14.80 -11.94 -11.86
CA ALA A 44 -16.18 -11.51 -12.09
C ALA A 44 -16.25 -10.01 -12.41
N ALA A 45 -15.56 -9.17 -11.67
CA ALA A 45 -15.50 -7.74 -11.92
C ALA A 45 -14.93 -7.40 -13.31
N LEU A 46 -13.86 -8.11 -13.75
CA LEU A 46 -13.28 -7.91 -15.09
C LEU A 46 -14.21 -8.32 -16.22
N ARG A 47 -15.03 -9.39 -16.02
CA ARG A 47 -16.02 -9.84 -17.00
C ARG A 47 -17.25 -8.93 -17.07
N MET A 48 -17.68 -8.40 -15.93
CA MET A 48 -18.87 -7.55 -15.83
C MET A 48 -18.60 -6.08 -16.18
N SER A 49 -17.35 -5.67 -16.26
CA SER A 49 -16.97 -4.28 -16.52
C SER A 49 -16.77 -4.03 -18.00
N ARG A 50 -17.11 -2.82 -18.46
CA ARG A 50 -16.79 -2.37 -19.81
C ARG A 50 -15.30 -2.07 -19.98
N ILE A 51 -14.65 -1.58 -18.91
CA ILE A 51 -13.24 -1.20 -18.87
C ILE A 51 -12.75 -1.25 -17.43
N ALA A 52 -11.52 -1.63 -17.24
CA ALA A 52 -10.81 -1.55 -15.96
C ALA A 52 -9.58 -0.64 -16.10
N ASN A 53 -9.12 -0.09 -14.98
CA ASN A 53 -7.88 0.69 -14.96
C ASN A 53 -6.85 0.12 -14.01
N ALA A 54 -5.61 0.16 -14.45
CA ALA A 54 -4.42 0.01 -13.63
C ALA A 54 -3.97 1.40 -13.14
N VAL A 55 -3.27 1.44 -12.01
CA VAL A 55 -2.95 2.68 -11.28
C VAL A 55 -1.61 3.33 -11.68
N SER A 56 -0.88 2.73 -12.62
CA SER A 56 0.35 3.24 -13.22
C SER A 56 0.64 2.52 -14.54
N GLN A 57 1.60 3.03 -15.33
CA GLN A 57 2.01 2.38 -16.57
C GLN A 57 2.55 0.97 -16.31
N LEU A 58 3.47 0.82 -15.37
CA LEU A 58 4.01 -0.49 -14.97
C LEU A 58 2.91 -1.43 -14.48
N HIS A 59 1.99 -0.94 -13.63
CA HIS A 59 0.87 -1.77 -13.18
C HIS A 59 -0.03 -2.19 -14.36
N GLY A 60 -0.19 -1.34 -15.38
CA GLY A 60 -0.91 -1.71 -16.59
C GLY A 60 -0.32 -2.93 -17.29
N LEU A 61 0.99 -2.98 -17.44
CA LEU A 61 1.69 -4.12 -18.02
C LEU A 61 1.52 -5.38 -17.14
N VAL A 62 1.74 -5.24 -15.85
CA VAL A 62 1.62 -6.35 -14.89
C VAL A 62 0.20 -6.89 -14.82
N ALA A 63 -0.81 -6.02 -14.73
CA ALA A 63 -2.21 -6.42 -14.64
C ALA A 63 -2.71 -7.11 -15.92
N ASN A 64 -2.32 -6.60 -17.08
CA ASN A 64 -2.69 -7.24 -18.36
C ASN A 64 -2.08 -8.63 -18.47
N LYS A 65 -0.83 -8.82 -18.05
CA LYS A 65 -0.19 -10.15 -18.03
C LYS A 65 -0.80 -11.05 -16.96
N MET A 66 -1.05 -10.54 -15.77
CA MET A 66 -1.61 -11.29 -14.65
C MET A 66 -2.98 -11.88 -14.95
N TRP A 67 -3.80 -11.15 -15.68
CA TRP A 67 -5.20 -11.52 -16.00
C TRP A 67 -5.38 -11.92 -17.47
N GLU A 68 -4.31 -12.19 -18.24
CA GLU A 68 -4.40 -12.56 -19.66
C GLU A 68 -5.20 -13.85 -19.90
N TRP A 69 -5.18 -14.75 -18.92
CA TRP A 69 -5.89 -16.03 -18.95
C TRP A 69 -7.40 -15.92 -18.75
N VAL A 70 -7.92 -14.75 -18.38
CA VAL A 70 -9.34 -14.54 -18.12
C VAL A 70 -10.06 -14.24 -19.43
N ASP A 71 -10.76 -15.24 -19.96
CA ASP A 71 -11.61 -15.06 -21.13
C ASP A 71 -12.79 -14.13 -20.85
N GLY A 72 -13.14 -13.28 -21.82
CA GLY A 72 -14.23 -12.31 -21.71
C GLY A 72 -13.96 -11.14 -20.78
N ARG A 73 -12.72 -10.95 -20.31
CA ARG A 73 -12.35 -9.79 -19.52
C ARG A 73 -12.40 -8.48 -20.30
N CYS A 74 -12.73 -7.39 -19.65
CA CYS A 74 -12.63 -6.07 -20.23
C CYS A 74 -11.16 -5.64 -20.47
N PRO A 75 -10.92 -4.63 -21.33
CA PRO A 75 -9.62 -4.00 -21.49
C PRO A 75 -9.15 -3.34 -20.17
N ILE A 76 -7.86 -3.54 -19.80
CA ILE A 76 -7.23 -2.89 -18.65
C ILE A 76 -6.33 -1.78 -19.18
N ARG A 77 -6.66 -0.52 -18.91
CA ARG A 77 -5.89 0.65 -19.32
C ARG A 77 -5.11 1.22 -18.15
N ALA A 78 -3.89 1.71 -18.41
CA ALA A 78 -3.09 2.38 -17.40
C ALA A 78 -3.55 3.84 -17.22
N ILE A 79 -3.94 4.20 -16.01
CA ILE A 79 -4.22 5.57 -15.59
C ILE A 79 -3.41 5.82 -14.32
N THR A 80 -2.33 6.61 -14.44
CA THR A 80 -1.48 6.90 -13.30
C THR A 80 -2.26 7.67 -12.23
N ASN A 81 -2.18 7.18 -10.98
CA ASN A 81 -2.83 7.84 -9.86
C ASN A 81 -2.32 9.27 -9.69
N ALA A 82 -3.25 10.17 -9.40
CA ALA A 82 -2.95 11.54 -9.01
C ALA A 82 -2.95 11.71 -7.49
N VAL A 83 -2.35 12.80 -7.04
CA VAL A 83 -2.33 13.21 -5.64
C VAL A 83 -3.16 14.48 -5.48
N ASN A 84 -4.09 14.48 -4.54
CA ASN A 84 -4.80 15.69 -4.15
C ASN A 84 -3.88 16.50 -3.19
N LEU A 85 -3.17 17.47 -3.73
CA LEU A 85 -2.23 18.28 -2.97
C LEU A 85 -2.92 19.04 -1.84
N HIS A 86 -4.11 19.58 -2.07
CA HIS A 86 -4.86 20.31 -1.04
C HIS A 86 -5.24 19.47 0.18
N PHE A 87 -5.37 18.16 -0.02
CA PHE A 87 -5.68 17.23 1.05
C PHE A 87 -4.41 16.72 1.77
N TRP A 88 -3.35 16.41 1.01
CA TRP A 88 -2.19 15.71 1.54
C TRP A 88 -1.02 16.60 1.95
N GLN A 89 -0.93 17.82 1.40
CA GLN A 89 0.17 18.73 1.66
C GLN A 89 -0.14 19.65 2.83
N ASP A 90 0.82 19.84 3.72
CA ASP A 90 0.73 20.87 4.76
C ASP A 90 0.67 22.25 4.11
N LYS A 91 -0.27 23.10 4.55
CA LYS A 91 -0.51 24.43 3.96
C LYS A 91 0.74 25.33 3.97
N ARG A 92 1.64 25.15 4.92
CA ARG A 92 2.91 25.89 5.01
C ARG A 92 3.92 25.52 3.93
N MET A 93 3.64 24.46 3.14
CA MET A 93 4.49 23.96 2.05
C MET A 93 3.90 24.26 0.67
N PHE A 94 2.82 25.05 0.59
CA PHE A 94 2.21 25.45 -0.67
C PHE A 94 2.92 26.67 -1.30
N GLY A 95 2.89 26.74 -2.64
CA GLY A 95 3.19 27.92 -3.42
C GLY A 95 4.63 28.40 -3.29
N ASP A 96 4.77 29.68 -2.99
CA ASP A 96 6.05 30.40 -3.01
C ASP A 96 6.81 30.33 -1.67
N ALA A 97 6.64 29.27 -0.88
CA ALA A 97 7.37 29.10 0.36
C ALA A 97 8.88 29.08 0.11
N THR A 98 9.61 29.94 0.82
CA THR A 98 11.07 29.97 0.77
C THR A 98 11.69 28.72 1.40
N ASP A 99 12.93 28.42 1.10
CA ASP A 99 13.67 27.29 1.70
C ASP A 99 13.69 27.39 3.24
N GLU A 100 13.84 28.59 3.79
CA GLU A 100 13.82 28.83 5.23
C GLU A 100 12.44 28.50 5.84
N GLN A 101 11.37 28.91 5.18
CA GLN A 101 10.01 28.59 5.61
C GLN A 101 9.74 27.08 5.54
N LEU A 102 10.21 26.39 4.51
CA LEU A 102 10.11 24.94 4.37
C LEU A 102 10.89 24.21 5.46
N LEU A 103 12.13 24.63 5.74
CA LEU A 103 12.96 24.06 6.80
C LEU A 103 12.31 24.24 8.18
N THR A 104 11.81 25.43 8.46
CA THR A 104 11.10 25.74 9.72
C THR A 104 9.85 24.88 9.86
N ALA A 105 9.02 24.78 8.81
CA ALA A 105 7.81 23.96 8.82
C ALA A 105 8.15 22.49 9.06
N LYS A 106 9.17 21.95 8.38
CA LYS A 106 9.64 20.56 8.58
C LYS A 106 10.14 20.32 9.99
N HIS A 107 10.92 21.23 10.55
CA HIS A 107 11.42 21.13 11.92
C HIS A 107 10.29 21.08 12.95
N ASP A 108 9.29 21.95 12.81
CA ASP A 108 8.11 21.95 13.67
C ASP A 108 7.30 20.66 13.55
N MET A 109 7.15 20.13 12.33
CA MET A 109 6.47 18.84 12.13
C MET A 109 7.26 17.69 12.77
N LYS A 110 8.59 17.69 12.66
CA LYS A 110 9.46 16.70 13.33
C LYS A 110 9.28 16.77 14.85
N LYS A 111 9.31 17.97 15.46
CA LYS A 111 9.07 18.14 16.90
C LYS A 111 7.72 17.57 17.34
N LYS A 112 6.66 17.83 16.59
CA LYS A 112 5.32 17.29 16.88
C LYS A 112 5.31 15.75 16.79
N LEU A 113 5.90 15.19 15.74
CA LEU A 113 6.03 13.75 15.56
C LEU A 113 6.82 13.12 16.72
N PHE A 114 7.96 13.67 17.08
CA PHE A 114 8.80 13.12 18.13
C PHE A 114 8.17 13.21 19.51
N LYS A 115 7.42 14.28 19.79
CA LYS A 115 6.60 14.37 21.00
C LYS A 115 5.56 13.25 21.05
N TYR A 116 4.87 12.98 19.93
CA TYR A 116 3.92 11.87 19.84
C TYR A 116 4.61 10.52 20.07
N ILE A 117 5.75 10.27 19.40
CA ILE A 117 6.51 9.02 19.55
C ILE A 117 6.98 8.83 20.99
N ALA A 118 7.50 9.90 21.62
CA ALA A 118 7.92 9.83 23.01
C ALA A 118 6.79 9.44 23.95
N ASN A 119 5.60 9.98 23.72
CA ASN A 119 4.41 9.66 24.55
C ASN A 119 3.95 8.20 24.36
N VAL A 120 4.08 7.64 23.14
CA VAL A 120 3.60 6.27 22.84
C VAL A 120 4.64 5.20 23.16
N SER A 121 5.92 5.47 22.92
CA SER A 121 6.99 4.46 22.99
C SER A 121 8.06 4.73 24.05
N GLY A 122 8.05 5.90 24.68
CA GLY A 122 9.11 6.35 25.58
C GLY A 122 10.43 6.71 24.87
N LYS A 123 10.53 6.53 23.55
CA LYS A 123 11.74 6.82 22.75
C LYS A 123 11.82 8.30 22.41
N ARG A 124 13.01 8.86 22.51
CA ARG A 124 13.29 10.25 22.18
C ARG A 124 14.16 10.33 20.94
N PHE A 125 13.83 11.27 20.06
CA PHE A 125 14.54 11.55 18.82
C PHE A 125 14.99 13.01 18.80
N ASP A 126 16.10 13.27 18.10
CA ASP A 126 16.65 14.60 17.91
C ASP A 126 16.08 15.24 16.62
N PRO A 127 15.42 16.39 16.69
CA PRO A 127 14.88 17.08 15.51
C PRO A 127 15.94 17.54 14.51
N ASP A 128 17.20 17.70 14.93
CA ASP A 128 18.29 18.19 14.08
C ASP A 128 19.00 17.04 13.34
N VAL A 129 18.78 15.79 13.75
CA VAL A 129 19.33 14.60 13.07
C VAL A 129 18.43 14.18 11.90
N LEU A 130 19.03 13.77 10.78
CA LEU A 130 18.30 13.22 9.63
C LEU A 130 17.46 12.02 10.06
N THR A 131 16.15 12.12 9.83
CA THR A 131 15.20 11.08 10.23
C THR A 131 14.66 10.37 9.01
N ILE A 132 14.87 9.06 8.97
CA ILE A 132 14.32 8.18 7.93
C ILE A 132 13.12 7.44 8.54
N THR A 133 11.96 7.60 7.94
CA THR A 133 10.74 6.95 8.41
C THR A 133 10.23 5.95 7.38
N TRP A 134 10.02 4.71 7.82
CA TRP A 134 9.30 3.70 7.08
C TRP A 134 7.97 3.45 7.79
N ALA A 135 6.87 3.94 7.21
CA ALA A 135 5.53 3.88 7.79
C ALA A 135 4.56 3.18 6.82
N ARG A 136 4.41 1.88 6.95
CA ARG A 136 3.60 1.01 6.08
C ARG A 136 3.18 -0.25 6.83
N ARG A 137 2.26 -1.06 6.24
CA ARG A 137 2.03 -2.44 6.72
C ARG A 137 3.31 -3.25 6.53
N PHE A 138 3.72 -3.98 7.56
CA PHE A 138 4.79 -4.96 7.45
C PHE A 138 4.28 -6.11 6.60
N ALA A 139 4.79 -6.20 5.38
CA ALA A 139 4.55 -7.25 4.41
C ALA A 139 5.82 -7.37 3.56
N ASP A 140 6.19 -8.57 3.17
CA ASP A 140 7.46 -8.85 2.49
C ASP A 140 7.70 -7.94 1.29
N TYR A 141 6.72 -7.80 0.39
CA TYR A 141 6.85 -6.95 -0.80
C TYR A 141 7.03 -5.44 -0.51
N LYS A 142 6.77 -4.98 0.72
CA LYS A 142 7.05 -3.60 1.17
C LYS A 142 8.51 -3.40 1.56
N ARG A 143 9.25 -4.48 1.75
CA ARG A 143 10.72 -4.50 1.95
C ARG A 143 11.20 -3.57 3.06
N ALA A 144 10.60 -3.67 4.25
CA ALA A 144 11.02 -2.89 5.43
C ALA A 144 12.51 -3.09 5.76
N TRP A 145 13.01 -4.30 5.54
CA TRP A 145 14.38 -4.73 5.79
C TRP A 145 15.42 -4.14 4.82
N LEU A 146 15.01 -3.58 3.68
CA LEU A 146 15.91 -3.13 2.61
C LEU A 146 16.97 -2.12 3.10
N ILE A 147 16.60 -1.22 4.01
CA ILE A 147 17.53 -0.24 4.59
C ILE A 147 18.61 -0.90 5.46
N LEU A 148 18.36 -2.11 5.98
CA LEU A 148 19.25 -2.83 6.87
C LEU A 148 20.21 -3.77 6.14
N MET A 149 20.09 -3.95 4.83
CA MET A 149 20.92 -4.89 4.06
C MET A 149 22.42 -4.62 4.13
N ASN A 150 22.82 -3.35 4.22
CA ASN A 150 24.22 -3.02 4.47
C ASN A 150 24.40 -2.65 5.94
N LYS A 151 24.52 -3.69 6.76
CA LYS A 151 24.58 -3.57 8.23
C LYS A 151 25.70 -2.64 8.69
N GLU A 152 26.92 -2.83 8.20
CA GLU A 152 28.08 -2.02 8.59
C GLU A 152 27.86 -0.53 8.34
N ARG A 153 27.32 -0.19 7.17
CA ARG A 153 27.04 1.20 6.79
C ARG A 153 25.97 1.83 7.68
N ILE A 154 24.90 1.08 7.96
CA ILE A 154 23.81 1.58 8.82
C ILE A 154 24.27 1.73 10.25
N GLU A 155 24.97 0.75 10.82
CA GLU A 155 25.51 0.82 12.16
C GLU A 155 26.46 2.03 12.33
N LYS A 156 27.33 2.25 11.34
CA LYS A 156 28.21 3.43 11.35
C LYS A 156 27.41 4.74 11.40
N LEU A 157 26.43 4.89 10.52
CA LEU A 157 25.62 6.12 10.46
C LEU A 157 24.79 6.36 11.74
N LEU A 158 24.28 5.29 12.35
CA LEU A 158 23.54 5.36 13.62
C LEU A 158 24.45 5.72 14.78
N ASN A 159 25.62 5.07 14.89
CA ASN A 159 26.60 5.31 15.98
C ASN A 159 27.22 6.71 15.90
N GLU A 160 27.36 7.27 14.70
CA GLU A 160 27.83 8.63 14.49
C GLU A 160 26.71 9.69 14.65
N ASN A 161 25.51 9.29 15.05
CA ASN A 161 24.31 10.15 15.12
C ASN A 161 24.00 10.93 13.83
N LYS A 162 24.39 10.40 12.67
CA LYS A 162 24.10 11.03 11.38
C LYS A 162 22.68 10.79 10.91
N ILE A 163 22.10 9.68 11.33
CA ILE A 163 20.71 9.32 11.01
C ILE A 163 20.02 8.73 12.24
N GLN A 164 18.70 8.79 12.21
CA GLN A 164 17.83 8.04 13.11
C GLN A 164 16.69 7.44 12.29
N ILE A 165 16.18 6.27 12.69
CA ILE A 165 15.23 5.50 11.89
C ILE A 165 13.98 5.23 12.70
N ILE A 166 12.83 5.42 12.07
CA ILE A 166 11.51 5.13 12.63
C ILE A 166 10.81 4.10 11.75
N PHE A 167 10.49 2.96 12.33
CA PHE A 167 9.60 1.97 11.72
C PHE A 167 8.23 2.06 12.38
N ALA A 168 7.18 2.18 11.58
CA ALA A 168 5.81 2.24 12.05
C ALA A 168 4.88 1.46 11.13
N GLY A 169 4.09 0.55 11.69
CA GLY A 169 3.15 -0.25 10.92
C GLY A 169 2.56 -1.39 11.71
N LYS A 170 1.64 -2.10 11.06
CA LYS A 170 1.08 -3.36 11.53
C LYS A 170 1.32 -4.42 10.47
N PHE A 171 1.42 -5.67 10.88
CA PHE A 171 1.39 -6.83 9.98
C PHE A 171 -0.05 -7.39 9.88
N HIS A 172 -0.31 -8.17 8.84
CA HIS A 172 -1.55 -8.93 8.77
C HIS A 172 -1.45 -10.14 9.72
N PRO A 173 -2.52 -10.53 10.44
CA PRO A 173 -2.49 -11.67 11.36
C PRO A 173 -1.96 -12.98 10.74
N ASP A 174 -2.23 -13.18 9.45
CA ASP A 174 -1.83 -14.39 8.71
C ASP A 174 -0.51 -14.23 7.93
N ASP A 175 0.15 -13.07 8.03
CA ASP A 175 1.44 -12.80 7.37
C ASP A 175 2.60 -13.17 8.30
N VAL A 176 3.08 -14.41 8.16
CA VAL A 176 4.19 -14.94 8.98
C VAL A 176 5.46 -14.12 8.77
N MET A 177 5.81 -13.81 7.52
CA MET A 177 7.00 -13.01 7.18
C MET A 177 6.92 -11.57 7.68
N GLY A 178 5.73 -11.02 7.80
CA GLY A 178 5.53 -9.68 8.34
C GLY A 178 5.66 -9.61 9.87
N LYS A 179 5.65 -10.77 10.56
CA LYS A 179 5.82 -10.87 12.02
C LYS A 179 7.28 -10.99 12.45
N GLU A 180 8.11 -11.65 11.64
CA GLU A 180 9.56 -11.81 11.83
C GLU A 180 10.31 -10.52 11.47
#